data_f91473f7eccc13f95b54130939e8bd72
#
_entry.id   f91473f7eccc13f95b54130939e8bd72
#
_cell.length_a   1.000
_cell.length_b   1.000
_cell.length_c   1.000
_cell.angle_alpha   90.00
_cell.angle_beta   90.00
_cell.angle_gamma   90.00
#
_symmetry.space_group_name_H-M   'P 1'
#
loop_
_entity.id
_entity.type
_entity.pdbx_description
1 polymer ?
#
loop_
_entity_poly.entity_id
_entity_poly.type
_entity_poly.pdbx_seq_one_letter_code
_entity_poly.pdbx_strand_id
1 'polypeptide(L)'
;MVKPKHLGHLVLRVRDLEVSKGFYTSILDLKVTYEMAGKMVFMSAGKSSHELALMEIGSDADGPDNSRVGLSHFAWEMRTLDDLKTLNKELRDKEIQIVGVADHGISIGVYFLDPDGNEIEAFYELPR
;
A
#
# COMPACT_ATOMS: atom_id res chain seq x y z
N MET A 1 27.56 1.37 17.79
CA MET A 1 26.49 1.84 16.86
C MET A 1 25.35 0.86 16.84
N VAL A 2 24.14 1.35 16.68
CA VAL A 2 22.92 0.53 16.64
C VAL A 2 22.38 0.57 15.23
N LYS A 3 22.00 -0.62 14.72
CA LYS A 3 21.42 -0.75 13.40
C LYS A 3 20.09 -1.49 13.49
N PRO A 4 18.99 -0.94 12.96
CA PRO A 4 17.73 -1.68 12.96
C PRO A 4 17.81 -2.92 12.07
N LYS A 5 17.02 -3.92 12.38
CA LYS A 5 16.94 -5.14 11.59
C LYS A 5 16.39 -4.85 10.18
N HIS A 6 15.28 -4.15 10.12
CA HIS A 6 14.63 -3.73 8.87
C HIS A 6 13.52 -2.73 9.20
N LEU A 7 12.91 -2.18 8.16
CA LEU A 7 11.67 -1.42 8.34
C LEU A 7 10.56 -2.40 8.73
N GLY A 8 9.96 -2.23 9.90
CA GLY A 8 9.00 -3.19 10.44
C GLY A 8 7.59 -3.01 9.89
N HIS A 9 7.06 -1.80 10.02
CA HIS A 9 5.70 -1.52 9.57
C HIS A 9 5.51 -0.05 9.27
N LEU A 10 4.41 0.22 8.55
CA LEU A 10 3.95 1.56 8.21
C LEU A 10 2.53 1.74 8.74
N VAL A 11 2.21 2.91 9.27
CA VAL A 11 0.86 3.23 9.73
C VAL A 11 0.32 4.39 8.89
N LEU A 12 -0.85 4.19 8.28
CA LEU A 12 -1.55 5.23 7.52
C LEU A 12 -2.73 5.75 8.31
N ARG A 13 -2.89 7.06 8.33
CA ARG A 13 -4.13 7.69 8.76
C ARG A 13 -5.10 7.61 7.57
N VAL A 14 -6.33 7.17 7.83
CA VAL A 14 -7.36 7.01 6.80
C VAL A 14 -8.66 7.67 7.27
N ARG A 15 -9.52 8.05 6.33
CA ARG A 15 -10.80 8.68 6.68
C ARG A 15 -11.82 7.65 7.16
N ASP A 16 -11.88 6.51 6.50
CA ASP A 16 -12.87 5.46 6.76
C ASP A 16 -12.16 4.11 6.80
N LEU A 17 -12.14 3.52 7.99
CA LEU A 17 -11.39 2.29 8.23
C LEU A 17 -11.90 1.12 7.39
N GLU A 18 -13.23 0.98 7.25
CA GLU A 18 -13.81 -0.14 6.50
C GLU A 18 -13.56 -0.03 5.01
N VAL A 19 -13.62 1.17 4.46
CA VAL A 19 -13.30 1.43 3.04
C VAL A 19 -11.84 1.06 2.76
N SER A 20 -10.92 1.53 3.60
CA SER A 20 -9.49 1.26 3.40
C SER A 20 -9.14 -0.20 3.64
N LYS A 21 -9.71 -0.82 4.66
CA LYS A 21 -9.54 -2.25 4.91
C LYS A 21 -9.97 -3.07 3.68
N GLY A 22 -11.14 -2.77 3.13
CA GLY A 22 -11.65 -3.44 1.94
C GLY A 22 -10.75 -3.26 0.73
N PHE A 23 -10.20 -2.06 0.55
CA PHE A 23 -9.26 -1.79 -0.53
C PHE A 23 -8.01 -2.67 -0.44
N TYR A 24 -7.33 -2.64 0.70
CA TYR A 24 -6.08 -3.39 0.87
C TYR A 24 -6.28 -4.90 0.86
N THR A 25 -7.41 -5.38 1.36
CA THR A 25 -7.77 -6.80 1.27
C THR A 25 -8.01 -7.22 -0.18
N SER A 26 -8.77 -6.43 -0.94
CA SER A 26 -9.17 -6.82 -2.30
C SER A 26 -8.07 -6.60 -3.33
N ILE A 27 -7.24 -5.56 -3.18
CA ILE A 27 -6.24 -5.20 -4.17
C ILE A 27 -4.90 -5.92 -3.93
N LEU A 28 -4.47 -6.01 -2.69
CA LEU A 28 -3.16 -6.58 -2.34
C LEU A 28 -3.25 -7.91 -1.58
N ASP A 29 -4.47 -8.41 -1.39
CA ASP A 29 -4.71 -9.66 -0.66
C ASP A 29 -4.08 -9.68 0.73
N LEU A 30 -4.03 -8.51 1.39
CA LEU A 30 -3.55 -8.45 2.75
C LEU A 30 -4.56 -9.07 3.70
N LYS A 31 -4.07 -9.75 4.72
CA LYS A 31 -4.92 -10.38 5.73
C LYS A 31 -4.96 -9.52 6.98
N VAL A 32 -6.14 -9.37 7.57
CA VAL A 32 -6.29 -8.69 8.86
C VAL A 32 -5.72 -9.61 9.93
N THR A 33 -4.76 -9.11 10.69
CA THR A 33 -4.14 -9.85 11.80
C THR A 33 -4.65 -9.41 13.16
N TYR A 34 -5.14 -8.18 13.26
CA TYR A 34 -5.72 -7.66 14.49
C TYR A 34 -6.58 -6.45 14.18
N GLU A 35 -7.67 -6.27 14.93
CA GLU A 35 -8.56 -5.12 14.82
C GLU A 35 -8.85 -4.52 16.19
N MET A 36 -8.83 -3.18 16.24
CA MET A 36 -9.41 -2.40 17.32
C MET A 36 -10.60 -1.68 16.70
N ALA A 37 -11.81 -2.17 16.95
CA ALA A 37 -13.03 -1.76 16.26
C ALA A 37 -13.20 -0.23 16.23
N GLY A 38 -13.38 0.32 15.02
CA GLY A 38 -13.57 1.75 14.79
C GLY A 38 -12.32 2.59 14.98
N LYS A 39 -11.14 1.98 15.21
CA LYS A 39 -9.90 2.73 15.46
C LYS A 39 -8.77 2.31 14.56
N MET A 40 -8.39 1.04 14.57
CA MET A 40 -7.23 0.55 13.83
C MET A 40 -7.46 -0.85 13.27
N VAL A 41 -6.81 -1.12 12.15
CA VAL A 41 -6.72 -2.46 11.55
C VAL A 41 -5.25 -2.73 11.26
N PHE A 42 -4.78 -3.91 11.61
CA PHE A 42 -3.42 -4.38 11.37
C PHE A 42 -3.48 -5.46 10.29
N MET A 43 -2.66 -5.32 9.24
CA MET A 43 -2.73 -6.18 8.06
C MET A 43 -1.36 -6.69 7.67
N SER A 44 -1.32 -7.89 7.10
CA SER A 44 -0.06 -8.55 6.74
C SER A 44 -0.13 -9.21 5.36
N ALA A 45 1.00 -9.15 4.66
CA ALA A 45 1.23 -9.92 3.45
C ALA A 45 1.80 -11.32 3.76
N GLY A 46 1.93 -11.67 5.04
CA GLY A 46 2.37 -12.99 5.48
C GLY A 46 3.79 -13.07 6.03
N LYS A 47 4.55 -11.98 6.01
CA LYS A 47 5.94 -11.99 6.45
C LYS A 47 6.10 -11.68 7.94
N SER A 48 5.20 -10.88 8.50
CA SER A 48 5.28 -10.46 9.90
C SER A 48 3.88 -10.37 10.48
N SER A 49 3.77 -9.94 11.75
CA SER A 49 2.47 -9.71 12.39
C SER A 49 1.66 -8.64 11.64
N HIS A 50 2.34 -7.64 11.11
CA HIS A 50 1.74 -6.63 10.24
C HIS A 50 2.86 -5.81 9.59
N GLU A 51 2.72 -5.53 8.30
CA GLU A 51 3.55 -4.56 7.59
C GLU A 51 2.80 -3.25 7.46
N LEU A 52 1.48 -3.28 7.54
CA LEU A 52 0.63 -2.10 7.38
C LEU A 52 -0.39 -2.06 8.51
N ALA A 53 -0.59 -0.87 9.08
CA ALA A 53 -1.71 -0.60 9.95
C ALA A 53 -2.47 0.61 9.42
N LEU A 54 -3.78 0.62 9.64
CA LEU A 54 -4.68 1.70 9.24
C LEU A 54 -5.27 2.29 10.51
N MET A 55 -5.24 3.62 10.62
CA MET A 55 -5.79 4.35 11.76
C MET A 55 -6.86 5.31 11.26
N GLU A 56 -8.09 5.18 11.74
CA GLU A 56 -9.18 6.07 11.32
C GLU A 56 -9.06 7.43 12.00
N ILE A 57 -9.16 8.50 11.21
CA ILE A 57 -9.14 9.86 11.73
C ILE A 57 -10.40 10.66 11.37
N GLY A 58 -11.29 10.10 10.54
CA GLY A 58 -12.60 10.69 10.26
C GLY A 58 -12.78 11.18 8.83
N SER A 59 -14.05 11.25 8.41
CA SER A 59 -14.42 11.55 7.03
C SER A 59 -14.08 12.97 6.58
N ASP A 60 -13.92 13.90 7.53
CA ASP A 60 -13.65 15.30 7.20
C ASP A 60 -12.15 15.62 7.10
N ALA A 61 -11.28 14.63 7.30
CA ALA A 61 -9.84 14.85 7.27
C ALA A 61 -9.37 15.20 5.85
N ASP A 62 -8.40 16.12 5.77
CA ASP A 62 -7.73 16.45 4.52
C ASP A 62 -6.86 15.28 4.07
N GLY A 63 -6.75 15.11 2.76
CA GLY A 63 -5.90 14.07 2.18
C GLY A 63 -4.43 14.45 2.12
N PRO A 64 -3.59 13.56 1.58
CA PRO A 64 -2.17 13.84 1.41
C PRO A 64 -1.94 14.98 0.42
N ASP A 65 -0.84 15.69 0.61
CA ASP A 65 -0.45 16.85 -0.18
C ASP A 65 1.00 16.71 -0.64
N ASN A 66 1.21 16.64 -1.95
CA ASN A 66 2.52 16.44 -2.55
C ASN A 66 3.48 17.62 -2.34
N SER A 67 2.95 18.78 -1.95
CA SER A 67 3.77 19.97 -1.72
C SER A 67 4.30 20.06 -0.29
N ARG A 68 3.92 19.13 0.57
CA ARG A 68 4.33 19.14 1.98
C ARG A 68 5.35 18.05 2.27
N VAL A 69 6.17 18.31 3.27
CA VAL A 69 7.10 17.30 3.77
C VAL A 69 6.33 16.13 4.36
N GLY A 70 6.72 14.92 3.99
CA GLY A 70 6.07 13.71 4.48
C GLY A 70 6.36 12.53 3.56
N LEU A 71 5.50 11.54 3.62
CA LEU A 71 5.63 10.33 2.82
C LEU A 71 5.26 10.62 1.37
N SER A 72 6.15 10.26 0.42
CA SER A 72 5.84 10.31 -1.00
C SER A 72 4.97 9.13 -1.41
N HIS A 73 5.49 7.93 -1.20
CA HIS A 73 4.79 6.68 -1.47
C HIS A 73 5.47 5.56 -0.68
N PHE A 74 4.83 4.40 -0.67
CA PHE A 74 5.45 3.18 -0.14
C PHE A 74 5.25 2.05 -1.13
N ALA A 75 6.12 1.04 -1.07
CA ALA A 75 6.23 0.07 -2.15
C ALA A 75 6.11 -1.36 -1.63
N TRP A 76 5.37 -2.18 -2.39
CA TRP A 76 5.22 -3.61 -2.17
C TRP A 76 5.96 -4.36 -3.26
N GLU A 77 6.84 -5.25 -2.87
CA GLU A 77 7.54 -6.10 -3.82
C GLU A 77 6.68 -7.30 -4.19
N MET A 78 6.45 -7.48 -5.49
CA MET A 78 5.68 -8.62 -5.99
C MET A 78 6.62 -9.81 -6.22
N ARG A 79 6.10 -11.01 -5.98
CA ARG A 79 6.91 -12.23 -6.11
C ARG A 79 7.31 -12.54 -7.54
N THR A 80 6.41 -12.27 -8.49
CA THR A 80 6.64 -12.57 -9.90
C THR A 80 6.20 -11.40 -10.76
N LEU A 81 6.74 -11.35 -11.98
CA LEU A 81 6.29 -10.39 -12.99
C LEU A 81 4.83 -10.62 -13.37
N ASP A 82 4.41 -11.88 -13.42
CA ASP A 82 3.02 -12.21 -13.74
C ASP A 82 2.05 -11.67 -12.68
N ASP A 83 2.42 -11.73 -11.41
CA ASP A 83 1.62 -11.14 -10.34
C ASP A 83 1.49 -9.63 -10.52
N LEU A 84 2.57 -8.95 -10.91
CA LEU A 84 2.50 -7.52 -11.18
C LEU A 84 1.58 -7.20 -12.36
N LYS A 85 1.64 -7.99 -13.42
CA LYS A 85 0.75 -7.84 -14.57
C LYS A 85 -0.71 -8.06 -14.20
N THR A 86 -0.99 -9.08 -13.40
CA THR A 86 -2.34 -9.37 -12.91
C THR A 86 -2.86 -8.22 -12.07
N LEU A 87 -2.03 -7.68 -11.16
CA LEU A 87 -2.40 -6.53 -10.34
C LEU A 87 -2.71 -5.32 -11.21
N ASN A 88 -1.86 -5.03 -12.19
CA ASN A 88 -2.09 -3.90 -13.10
C ASN A 88 -3.43 -4.03 -13.82
N LYS A 89 -3.79 -5.24 -14.27
CA LYS A 89 -5.08 -5.48 -14.91
C LYS A 89 -6.24 -5.27 -13.94
N GLU A 90 -6.12 -5.77 -12.71
CA GLU A 90 -7.16 -5.58 -11.69
C GLU A 90 -7.36 -4.11 -11.33
N LEU A 91 -6.29 -3.34 -11.24
CA LEU A 91 -6.38 -1.91 -10.98
C LEU A 91 -7.19 -1.21 -12.06
N ARG A 92 -6.97 -1.57 -13.32
CA ARG A 92 -7.71 -1.00 -14.46
C ARG A 92 -9.16 -1.46 -14.47
N ASP A 93 -9.40 -2.74 -14.24
CA ASP A 93 -10.76 -3.29 -14.24
C ASP A 93 -11.62 -2.68 -13.12
N LYS A 94 -11.01 -2.34 -11.99
CA LYS A 94 -11.70 -1.73 -10.84
C LYS A 94 -11.66 -0.20 -10.90
N GLU A 95 -11.13 0.38 -11.97
CA GLU A 95 -11.06 1.82 -12.18
C GLU A 95 -10.30 2.54 -11.07
N ILE A 96 -9.28 1.91 -10.51
CA ILE A 96 -8.39 2.53 -9.54
C ILE A 96 -7.42 3.44 -10.31
N GLN A 97 -7.20 4.64 -9.79
CA GLN A 97 -6.36 5.61 -10.44
C GLN A 97 -4.90 5.16 -10.44
N ILE A 98 -4.34 4.95 -11.63
CA ILE A 98 -2.93 4.67 -11.83
C ILE A 98 -2.27 6.01 -12.15
N VAL A 99 -1.23 6.37 -11.39
CA VAL A 99 -0.54 7.64 -11.57
C VAL A 99 0.74 7.51 -12.38
N GLY A 100 1.22 6.29 -12.60
CA GLY A 100 2.38 6.06 -13.45
C GLY A 100 2.81 4.62 -13.50
N VAL A 101 3.65 4.32 -14.49
CA VAL A 101 4.35 3.05 -14.63
C VAL A 101 5.82 3.39 -14.86
N ALA A 102 6.72 2.73 -14.15
CA ALA A 102 8.14 2.96 -14.27
C ALA A 102 8.86 1.67 -14.65
N ASP A 103 9.78 1.78 -15.60
CA ASP A 103 10.66 0.69 -15.98
C ASP A 103 12.09 1.22 -15.90
N HIS A 104 12.82 0.75 -14.89
CA HIS A 104 14.21 1.17 -14.63
C HIS A 104 15.22 0.13 -15.14
N GLY A 105 14.78 -0.84 -15.95
CA GLY A 105 15.62 -1.91 -16.45
C GLY A 105 15.84 -3.05 -15.47
N ILE A 106 16.13 -2.73 -14.22
CA ILE A 106 16.30 -3.74 -13.14
C ILE A 106 15.02 -3.91 -12.32
N SER A 107 14.06 -3.01 -12.49
CA SER A 107 12.84 -2.99 -11.70
C SER A 107 11.71 -2.39 -12.54
N ILE A 108 10.53 -2.98 -12.43
CA ILE A 108 9.32 -2.48 -13.09
C ILE A 108 8.29 -2.23 -11.99
N GLY A 109 7.64 -1.07 -12.02
CA GLY A 109 6.66 -0.70 -11.00
C GLY A 109 5.43 -0.04 -11.58
N VAL A 110 4.31 -0.19 -10.88
CA VAL A 110 3.07 0.54 -11.15
C VAL A 110 2.72 1.34 -9.90
N TYR A 111 2.33 2.60 -10.10
CA TYR A 111 1.98 3.53 -9.02
C TYR A 111 0.48 3.82 -9.09
N PHE A 112 -0.20 3.69 -7.97
CA PHE A 112 -1.65 3.87 -7.91
C PHE A 112 -2.05 4.49 -6.57
N LEU A 113 -3.30 4.94 -6.47
CA LEU A 113 -3.79 5.63 -5.29
C LEU A 113 -4.75 4.76 -4.49
N ASP A 114 -4.64 4.83 -3.16
CA ASP A 114 -5.61 4.24 -2.27
C ASP A 114 -6.84 5.16 -2.12
N PRO A 115 -7.89 4.77 -1.37
CA PRO A 115 -9.11 5.59 -1.25
C PRO A 115 -8.90 6.98 -0.69
N ASP A 116 -7.82 7.22 0.07
CA ASP A 116 -7.52 8.52 0.65
C ASP A 116 -6.56 9.35 -0.19
N GLY A 117 -6.06 8.78 -1.29
CA GLY A 117 -5.08 9.45 -2.15
C GLY A 117 -3.64 9.16 -1.79
N ASN A 118 -3.38 8.22 -0.88
CA ASN A 118 -2.01 7.78 -0.62
C ASN A 118 -1.47 7.04 -1.84
N GLU A 119 -0.24 7.36 -2.23
CA GLU A 119 0.39 6.73 -3.38
C GLU A 119 1.07 5.44 -2.97
N ILE A 120 0.82 4.40 -3.73
CA ILE A 120 1.36 3.06 -3.52
C ILE A 120 2.09 2.63 -4.77
N GLU A 121 3.25 2.01 -4.60
CA GLU A 121 3.95 1.35 -5.69
C GLU A 121 3.87 -0.16 -5.47
N ALA A 122 3.60 -0.91 -6.53
CA ALA A 122 3.85 -2.34 -6.57
C ALA A 122 4.93 -2.58 -7.61
N PHE A 123 5.97 -3.34 -7.26
CA PHE A 123 7.11 -3.49 -8.16
C PHE A 123 7.63 -4.92 -8.19
N TYR A 124 8.36 -5.22 -9.25
CA TYR A 124 9.07 -6.47 -9.42
C TYR A 124 10.52 -6.18 -9.80
N GLU A 125 11.46 -6.74 -9.06
CA GLU A 125 12.87 -6.64 -9.40
C GLU A 125 13.29 -7.83 -10.23
N LEU A 126 13.95 -7.55 -11.33
CA LEU A 126 14.48 -8.59 -12.20
C LEU A 126 15.62 -9.34 -11.50
N PRO A 127 15.74 -10.64 -11.70
CA PRO A 127 16.86 -11.42 -11.15
C PRO A 127 18.20 -10.86 -11.62
N ARG A 128 19.18 -10.86 -10.73
CA ARG A 128 20.53 -10.37 -11.03
C ARG A 128 21.42 -11.50 -11.51
#